data_f64eb169fb297018fcdeaa646c1c4e92
#
_entry.id   f64eb169fb297018fcdeaa646c1c4e92
#
_cell.length_a   1.000
_cell.length_b   1.000
_cell.length_c   1.000
_cell.angle_alpha   90.00
_cell.angle_beta   90.00
_cell.angle_gamma   90.00
#
_symmetry.space_group_name_H-M   'P 1'
#
loop_
_entity.id
_entity.type
_entity.pdbx_description
1 polymer ?
#
loop_
_entity_poly.entity_id
_entity_poly.type
_entity_poly.pdbx_seq_one_letter_code
_entity_poly.pdbx_strand_id
1 'polypeptide(L)'
;LGAGGRELVVLHPGASAPLPRNYSGLYHLALHLPSLAEFARVVGRLDAAGYSHYPTDHLTHYADYADDPDGNGLELAFETLERVGSMGIGPNGPQFTDADGRPHSGRASIDLDWLFGHVPDGDTRPGLPPGTFMGHLHLRAANLEETIAYYRDVIGFTPNMHMPAFGFSDMSAGGTFPHRLAANVWESAGRPQRPAGAAGLHHFTLVLRAADDLAAIVARADAAGGVIERRGDDALVADLSGNRLLLTTAPPGT
;
A
#
# COMPACT_ATOMS: atom_id res chain seq x y z
N LEU A 1 6.17 3.57 -15.00
CA LEU A 1 6.59 2.20 -14.71
C LEU A 1 5.36 1.30 -14.69
N GLY A 2 5.46 0.09 -15.23
CA GLY A 2 4.30 -0.78 -15.35
C GLY A 2 4.64 -2.25 -15.59
N ALA A 3 3.60 -3.06 -15.73
CA ALA A 3 3.70 -4.49 -16.02
C ALA A 3 2.60 -4.91 -16.99
N GLY A 4 2.94 -5.75 -17.99
CA GLY A 4 1.97 -6.28 -18.95
C GLY A 4 1.20 -5.23 -19.77
N GLY A 5 1.82 -4.08 -20.05
CA GLY A 5 1.18 -2.95 -20.75
C GLY A 5 0.32 -2.05 -19.86
N ARG A 6 0.20 -2.34 -18.56
CA ARG A 6 -0.53 -1.52 -17.60
C ARG A 6 0.43 -0.58 -16.84
N GLU A 7 0.10 0.70 -16.79
CA GLU A 7 0.80 1.66 -15.94
C GLU A 7 0.41 1.43 -14.46
N LEU A 8 1.41 1.38 -13.58
CA LEU A 8 1.23 1.18 -12.14
C LEU A 8 1.79 2.35 -11.33
N VAL A 9 2.94 2.89 -11.74
CA VAL A 9 3.62 4.00 -11.05
C VAL A 9 4.09 5.01 -12.06
N VAL A 10 3.73 6.28 -11.85
CA VAL A 10 4.22 7.43 -12.63
C VAL A 10 5.29 8.14 -11.84
N LEU A 11 6.47 8.28 -12.42
CA LEU A 11 7.57 9.04 -11.81
C LEU A 11 7.53 10.48 -12.30
N HIS A 12 7.47 11.42 -11.37
CA HIS A 12 7.60 12.85 -11.63
C HIS A 12 9.02 13.28 -11.24
N PRO A 13 9.86 13.67 -12.20
CA PRO A 13 11.23 14.11 -11.92
C PRO A 13 11.25 15.48 -11.22
N GLY A 14 12.37 15.82 -10.58
CA GLY A 14 12.62 17.15 -10.04
C GLY A 14 12.62 17.25 -8.51
N ALA A 15 12.57 16.12 -7.81
CA ALA A 15 12.86 16.14 -6.38
C ALA A 15 14.31 16.62 -6.14
N SER A 16 14.48 17.53 -5.19
CA SER A 16 15.80 18.12 -4.84
C SER A 16 16.41 17.49 -3.59
N ALA A 17 15.66 16.61 -2.91
CA ALA A 17 16.10 15.90 -1.71
C ALA A 17 15.36 14.54 -1.64
N PRO A 18 15.96 13.52 -1.01
CA PRO A 18 15.31 12.23 -0.80
C PRO A 18 14.07 12.38 0.12
N LEU A 19 13.26 11.33 0.21
CA LEU A 19 12.10 11.27 1.09
C LEU A 19 12.52 11.45 2.56
N PRO A 20 12.11 12.53 3.24
CA PRO A 20 12.45 12.72 4.64
C PRO A 20 11.60 11.80 5.52
N ARG A 21 12.21 11.24 6.55
CA ARG A 21 11.48 10.59 7.66
C ARG A 21 10.85 11.64 8.58
N ASN A 22 9.96 11.25 9.47
CA ASN A 22 9.27 12.13 10.43
C ASN A 22 8.35 13.21 9.80
N TYR A 23 7.72 12.87 8.66
CA TYR A 23 6.68 13.65 8.01
C TYR A 23 5.52 12.76 7.61
N SER A 24 4.32 13.34 7.44
CA SER A 24 3.22 12.63 6.80
C SER A 24 3.52 12.40 5.29
N GLY A 25 2.96 11.36 4.71
CA GLY A 25 3.22 10.98 3.32
C GLY A 25 3.20 9.48 3.08
N LEU A 26 4.00 9.02 2.13
CA LEU A 26 4.12 7.59 1.82
C LEU A 26 4.94 6.86 2.90
N TYR A 27 4.41 5.73 3.38
CA TYR A 27 5.19 4.74 4.10
C TYR A 27 5.74 3.71 3.10
N HIS A 28 4.86 3.04 2.35
CA HIS A 28 5.22 2.27 1.15
C HIS A 28 4.05 2.16 0.17
N LEU A 29 4.35 1.86 -1.06
CA LEU A 29 3.41 1.33 -2.05
C LEU A 29 3.68 -0.16 -2.26
N ALA A 30 2.62 -0.95 -2.43
CA ALA A 30 2.74 -2.40 -2.58
C ALA A 30 2.29 -2.86 -3.96
N LEU A 31 3.18 -3.57 -4.65
CA LEU A 31 2.93 -4.22 -5.92
C LEU A 31 2.67 -5.71 -5.68
N HIS A 32 1.46 -6.16 -5.98
CA HIS A 32 1.08 -7.55 -5.81
C HIS A 32 1.37 -8.36 -7.06
N LEU A 33 2.11 -9.44 -6.90
CA LEU A 33 2.53 -10.36 -7.94
C LEU A 33 1.45 -11.45 -8.16
N PRO A 34 1.30 -11.97 -9.40
CA PRO A 34 0.21 -12.87 -9.73
C PRO A 34 0.39 -14.32 -9.22
N SER A 35 1.60 -14.69 -8.80
CA SER A 35 1.89 -16.04 -8.30
C SER A 35 3.08 -16.06 -7.36
N LEU A 36 3.16 -17.11 -6.52
CA LEU A 36 4.30 -17.34 -5.64
C LEU A 36 5.62 -17.49 -6.41
N ALA A 37 5.61 -18.16 -7.56
CA ALA A 37 6.78 -18.30 -8.41
C ALA A 37 7.31 -16.94 -8.92
N GLU A 38 6.40 -16.05 -9.32
CA GLU A 38 6.78 -14.70 -9.75
C GLU A 38 7.26 -13.83 -8.57
N PHE A 39 6.65 -13.97 -7.40
CA PHE A 39 7.14 -13.34 -6.18
C PHE A 39 8.56 -13.83 -5.85
N ALA A 40 8.77 -15.15 -5.81
CA ALA A 40 10.09 -15.75 -5.58
C ALA A 40 11.13 -15.27 -6.58
N ARG A 41 10.78 -15.20 -7.88
CA ARG A 41 11.67 -14.73 -8.94
C ARG A 41 12.10 -13.27 -8.73
N VAL A 42 11.18 -12.38 -8.37
CA VAL A 42 11.47 -10.95 -8.18
C VAL A 42 12.31 -10.74 -6.92
N VAL A 43 11.97 -11.41 -5.81
CA VAL A 43 12.76 -11.39 -4.57
C VAL A 43 14.16 -11.95 -4.81
N GLY A 44 14.29 -13.10 -5.49
CA GLY A 44 15.59 -13.71 -5.82
C GLY A 44 16.48 -12.79 -6.68
N ARG A 45 15.90 -11.91 -7.49
CA ARG A 45 16.68 -10.91 -8.24
C ARG A 45 17.20 -9.79 -7.35
N LEU A 46 16.43 -9.34 -6.36
CA LEU A 46 16.90 -8.35 -5.37
C LEU A 46 18.05 -8.93 -4.54
N ASP A 47 17.88 -10.17 -4.06
CA ASP A 47 18.89 -10.91 -3.32
C ASP A 47 20.19 -11.07 -4.13
N ALA A 48 20.09 -11.58 -5.37
CA ALA A 48 21.24 -11.77 -6.26
C ALA A 48 21.93 -10.46 -6.65
N ALA A 49 21.21 -9.34 -6.64
CA ALA A 49 21.78 -8.01 -6.88
C ALA A 49 22.42 -7.40 -5.63
N GLY A 50 22.33 -8.06 -4.47
CA GLY A 50 22.79 -7.51 -3.18
C GLY A 50 21.99 -6.28 -2.75
N TYR A 51 20.77 -6.13 -3.21
CA TYR A 51 19.90 -5.02 -2.81
C TYR A 51 19.39 -5.25 -1.39
N SER A 52 19.38 -4.19 -0.57
CA SER A 52 18.84 -4.31 0.80
C SER A 52 17.33 -4.50 0.75
N HIS A 53 16.86 -5.64 1.23
CA HIS A 53 15.45 -5.99 1.26
C HIS A 53 15.11 -6.87 2.47
N TYR A 54 13.82 -7.03 2.80
CA TYR A 54 13.35 -7.67 4.04
C TYR A 54 12.12 -8.56 3.78
N PRO A 55 12.34 -9.83 3.37
CA PRO A 55 11.25 -10.78 3.16
C PRO A 55 10.53 -11.12 4.48
N THR A 56 9.20 -11.03 4.46
CA THR A 56 8.35 -11.19 5.65
C THR A 56 7.08 -11.96 5.30
N ASP A 57 6.69 -12.91 6.14
CA ASP A 57 5.40 -13.60 6.08
C ASP A 57 4.40 -12.93 7.01
N HIS A 58 3.35 -12.33 6.43
CA HIS A 58 2.23 -11.72 7.16
C HIS A 58 1.03 -12.64 7.33
N LEU A 59 1.12 -13.90 6.94
CA LEU A 59 0.03 -14.88 6.84
C LEU A 59 -0.98 -14.55 5.75
N THR A 60 -1.45 -13.31 5.65
CA THR A 60 -2.36 -12.83 4.61
C THR A 60 -1.66 -12.66 3.26
N HIS A 61 -0.37 -12.47 3.27
CA HIS A 61 0.49 -12.34 2.10
C HIS A 61 1.96 -12.55 2.49
N TYR A 62 2.76 -13.00 1.54
CA TYR A 62 4.20 -12.84 1.59
C TYR A 62 4.55 -11.45 1.10
N ALA A 63 5.48 -10.79 1.76
CA ALA A 63 5.96 -9.46 1.45
C ALA A 63 7.48 -9.42 1.34
N ASP A 64 8.00 -8.53 0.54
CA ASP A 64 9.42 -8.17 0.51
C ASP A 64 9.55 -6.66 0.45
N TYR A 65 10.17 -6.08 1.46
CA TYR A 65 10.29 -4.64 1.63
C TYR A 65 11.64 -4.14 1.14
N ALA A 66 11.63 -3.06 0.39
CA ALA A 66 12.83 -2.35 -0.06
C ALA A 66 12.53 -0.85 -0.14
N ASP A 67 13.55 -0.02 -0.17
CA ASP A 67 13.43 1.39 -0.49
C ASP A 67 13.94 1.64 -1.91
N ASP A 68 13.32 2.56 -2.66
CA ASP A 68 13.90 3.04 -3.90
C ASP A 68 15.11 3.97 -3.63
N PRO A 69 15.89 4.40 -4.66
CA PRO A 69 17.04 5.27 -4.45
C PRO A 69 16.73 6.63 -3.80
N ASP A 70 15.48 7.09 -3.87
CA ASP A 70 15.02 8.33 -3.24
C ASP A 70 14.44 8.12 -1.83
N GLY A 71 14.43 6.86 -1.34
CA GLY A 71 13.93 6.46 -0.02
C GLY A 71 12.42 6.25 0.03
N ASN A 72 11.74 6.13 -1.12
CA ASN A 72 10.33 5.72 -1.12
C ASN A 72 10.23 4.22 -0.81
N GLY A 73 9.41 3.87 0.18
CA GLY A 73 9.17 2.48 0.55
C GLY A 73 8.42 1.73 -0.54
N LEU A 74 8.91 0.55 -0.87
CA LEU A 74 8.32 -0.41 -1.80
C LEU A 74 8.02 -1.70 -1.07
N GLU A 75 6.91 -2.31 -1.40
CA GLU A 75 6.57 -3.67 -1.00
C GLU A 75 6.24 -4.49 -2.25
N LEU A 76 6.89 -5.61 -2.41
CA LEU A 76 6.51 -6.65 -3.35
C LEU A 76 5.70 -7.68 -2.56
N ALA A 77 4.51 -8.05 -3.01
CA ALA A 77 3.66 -8.94 -2.24
C ALA A 77 3.00 -10.03 -3.09
N PHE A 78 2.66 -11.14 -2.44
CA PHE A 78 1.82 -12.20 -3.00
C PHE A 78 0.76 -12.59 -1.98
N GLU A 79 -0.52 -12.43 -2.34
CA GLU A 79 -1.67 -12.72 -1.45
C GLU A 79 -1.79 -14.21 -1.15
N THR A 80 -2.02 -14.56 0.13
CA THR A 80 -2.14 -15.94 0.64
C THR A 80 -3.30 -16.07 1.62
N LEU A 81 -4.46 -15.48 1.30
CA LEU A 81 -5.63 -15.47 2.19
C LEU A 81 -6.13 -16.87 2.53
N GLU A 82 -5.88 -17.87 1.68
CA GLU A 82 -6.23 -19.27 1.94
C GLU A 82 -5.48 -19.87 3.13
N ARG A 83 -4.38 -19.24 3.54
CA ARG A 83 -3.59 -19.65 4.73
C ARG A 83 -4.18 -19.16 6.04
N VAL A 84 -5.13 -18.20 5.99
CA VAL A 84 -5.66 -17.54 7.17
C VAL A 84 -6.79 -18.35 7.78
N GLY A 85 -6.64 -18.76 9.04
CA GLY A 85 -7.71 -19.34 9.85
C GLY A 85 -8.51 -18.27 10.58
N SER A 86 -7.83 -17.38 11.30
CA SER A 86 -8.48 -16.25 11.96
C SER A 86 -7.55 -15.04 12.08
N MET A 87 -8.15 -13.86 12.12
CA MET A 87 -7.49 -12.60 12.43
C MET A 87 -8.34 -11.81 13.42
N GLY A 88 -7.69 -11.21 14.41
CA GLY A 88 -8.37 -10.39 15.40
C GLY A 88 -7.41 -9.58 16.25
N ILE A 89 -7.96 -8.83 17.20
CA ILE A 89 -7.23 -8.05 18.19
C ILE A 89 -7.57 -8.62 19.56
N GLY A 90 -6.56 -9.18 20.24
CA GLY A 90 -6.67 -9.65 21.60
C GLY A 90 -6.14 -8.64 22.63
N PRO A 91 -6.17 -9.00 23.92
CA PRO A 91 -5.69 -8.12 25.00
C PRO A 91 -4.23 -7.71 24.87
N ASN A 92 -3.41 -8.52 24.21
CA ASN A 92 -1.97 -8.32 24.03
C ASN A 92 -1.58 -7.88 22.60
N GLY A 93 -2.54 -7.46 21.78
CA GLY A 93 -2.31 -7.04 20.41
C GLY A 93 -2.93 -7.97 19.36
N PRO A 94 -2.48 -7.87 18.10
CA PRO A 94 -3.01 -8.68 17.02
C PRO A 94 -2.82 -10.17 17.29
N GLN A 95 -3.84 -10.94 16.95
CA GLN A 95 -3.85 -12.41 17.08
C GLN A 95 -4.21 -13.01 15.73
N PHE A 96 -3.34 -13.86 15.22
CA PHE A 96 -3.52 -14.58 13.98
C PHE A 96 -3.40 -16.08 14.21
N THR A 97 -4.22 -16.85 13.51
CA THR A 97 -4.01 -18.29 13.35
C THR A 97 -3.99 -18.64 11.89
N ASP A 98 -3.16 -19.63 11.54
CA ASP A 98 -3.21 -20.22 10.19
C ASP A 98 -4.48 -21.09 10.00
N ALA A 99 -4.65 -21.62 8.79
CA ALA A 99 -5.80 -22.46 8.42
C ALA A 99 -5.87 -23.77 9.26
N ASP A 100 -4.76 -24.22 9.86
CA ASP A 100 -4.70 -25.36 10.76
C ASP A 100 -4.96 -24.98 12.23
N GLY A 101 -5.20 -23.70 12.53
CA GLY A 101 -5.43 -23.16 13.87
C GLY A 101 -4.15 -22.90 14.68
N ARG A 102 -2.96 -22.96 14.06
CA ARG A 102 -1.70 -22.67 14.74
C ARG A 102 -1.49 -21.15 14.85
N PRO A 103 -0.98 -20.68 16.02
CA PRO A 103 -0.66 -19.25 16.17
C PRO A 103 0.37 -18.77 15.14
N HIS A 104 0.15 -17.58 14.59
CA HIS A 104 1.08 -16.90 13.70
C HIS A 104 1.36 -15.48 14.22
N SER A 105 2.60 -15.02 14.10
CA SER A 105 2.99 -13.69 14.61
C SER A 105 2.44 -12.52 13.79
N GLY A 106 1.98 -12.77 12.56
CA GLY A 106 1.70 -11.74 11.56
C GLY A 106 2.97 -11.11 10.97
N ARG A 107 4.17 -11.50 11.44
CA ARG A 107 5.48 -11.08 10.93
C ARG A 107 6.50 -12.18 11.19
N ALA A 108 6.45 -13.22 10.40
CA ALA A 108 7.43 -14.31 10.45
C ALA A 108 8.49 -14.14 9.35
N SER A 109 9.66 -14.73 9.54
CA SER A 109 10.67 -14.81 8.48
C SER A 109 10.23 -15.79 7.41
N ILE A 110 10.59 -15.51 6.16
CA ILE A 110 10.45 -16.45 5.05
C ILE A 110 11.74 -17.27 4.94
N ASP A 111 11.60 -18.57 4.79
CA ASP A 111 12.72 -19.45 4.39
C ASP A 111 13.05 -19.17 2.92
N LEU A 112 14.20 -18.57 2.66
CA LEU A 112 14.61 -18.16 1.31
C LEU A 112 14.94 -19.36 0.43
N ASP A 113 15.48 -20.44 0.97
CA ASP A 113 15.75 -21.66 0.17
C ASP A 113 14.44 -22.29 -0.30
N TRP A 114 13.45 -22.34 0.59
CA TRP A 114 12.09 -22.75 0.23
C TRP A 114 11.48 -21.81 -0.81
N LEU A 115 11.57 -20.50 -0.62
CA LEU A 115 11.02 -19.53 -1.54
C LEU A 115 11.63 -19.65 -2.94
N PHE A 116 12.95 -19.69 -3.02
CA PHE A 116 13.65 -19.77 -4.31
C PHE A 116 13.48 -21.11 -5.01
N GLY A 117 13.15 -22.18 -4.28
CA GLY A 117 12.72 -23.46 -4.84
C GLY A 117 11.46 -23.36 -5.71
N HIS A 118 10.69 -22.28 -5.63
CA HIS A 118 9.53 -22.02 -6.50
C HIS A 118 9.87 -21.31 -7.80
N VAL A 119 11.13 -20.89 -8.00
CA VAL A 119 11.56 -20.26 -9.26
C VAL A 119 11.82 -21.35 -10.31
N PRO A 120 11.09 -21.38 -11.42
CA PRO A 120 11.30 -22.41 -12.45
C PRO A 120 12.69 -22.27 -13.08
N ASP A 121 13.49 -23.34 -13.05
CA ASP A 121 14.76 -23.52 -13.81
C ASP A 121 15.70 -22.30 -13.80
N GLY A 122 15.80 -21.59 -12.66
CA GLY A 122 16.66 -20.41 -12.52
C GLY A 122 16.20 -19.20 -13.35
N ASP A 123 14.90 -19.04 -13.53
CA ASP A 123 14.31 -17.90 -14.26
C ASP A 123 14.71 -16.55 -13.64
N THR A 124 15.55 -15.80 -14.35
CA THR A 124 16.05 -14.48 -13.98
C THR A 124 15.50 -13.36 -14.87
N ARG A 125 14.39 -13.58 -15.58
CA ARG A 125 13.80 -12.58 -16.47
C ARG A 125 13.66 -11.22 -15.77
N PRO A 126 14.04 -10.11 -16.43
CA PRO A 126 13.91 -8.77 -15.85
C PRO A 126 12.45 -8.30 -15.81
N GLY A 127 12.19 -7.32 -14.94
CA GLY A 127 10.90 -6.66 -14.83
C GLY A 127 9.87 -7.44 -14.03
N LEU A 128 8.70 -6.80 -13.86
CA LEU A 128 7.53 -7.40 -13.22
C LEU A 128 6.68 -8.16 -14.24
N PRO A 129 6.06 -9.28 -13.86
CA PRO A 129 5.25 -10.08 -14.78
C PRO A 129 3.95 -9.37 -15.15
N PRO A 130 3.35 -9.70 -16.31
CA PRO A 130 1.96 -9.38 -16.57
C PRO A 130 1.06 -9.89 -15.43
N GLY A 131 0.00 -9.14 -15.09
CA GLY A 131 -0.85 -9.48 -13.97
C GLY A 131 -0.43 -8.86 -12.63
N THR A 132 0.75 -8.25 -12.53
CA THR A 132 1.11 -7.39 -11.39
C THR A 132 0.16 -6.20 -11.32
N PHE A 133 -0.26 -5.84 -10.10
CA PHE A 133 -1.16 -4.72 -9.87
C PHE A 133 -0.79 -3.93 -8.61
N MET A 134 -1.31 -2.69 -8.48
CA MET A 134 -1.22 -1.92 -7.26
C MET A 134 -2.12 -2.59 -6.21
N GLY A 135 -1.51 -3.27 -5.25
CA GLY A 135 -2.20 -4.07 -4.26
C GLY A 135 -2.72 -3.25 -3.09
N HIS A 136 -1.86 -2.42 -2.50
CA HIS A 136 -2.22 -1.52 -1.41
C HIS A 136 -1.28 -0.33 -1.30
N LEU A 137 -1.70 0.65 -0.51
CA LEU A 137 -0.89 1.77 -0.08
C LEU A 137 -0.84 1.83 1.43
N HIS A 138 0.33 2.14 1.97
CA HIS A 138 0.52 2.42 3.37
C HIS A 138 1.00 3.85 3.55
N LEU A 139 0.26 4.65 4.31
CA LEU A 139 0.49 6.06 4.51
C LEU A 139 1.05 6.35 5.90
N ARG A 140 1.90 7.36 5.99
CA ARG A 140 2.24 8.01 7.25
C ARG A 140 1.19 9.09 7.51
N ALA A 141 0.49 9.01 8.63
CA ALA A 141 -0.53 9.97 9.04
C ALA A 141 -0.03 10.86 10.19
N ALA A 142 -0.46 12.09 10.22
CA ALA A 142 -0.20 12.98 11.36
C ALA A 142 -1.10 12.64 12.57
N ASN A 143 -2.34 12.22 12.29
CA ASN A 143 -3.31 11.76 13.27
C ASN A 143 -4.03 10.52 12.71
N LEU A 144 -3.91 9.40 13.41
CA LEU A 144 -4.48 8.13 12.96
C LEU A 144 -5.99 8.18 12.89
N GLU A 145 -6.64 8.64 13.95
CA GLU A 145 -8.12 8.65 14.07
C GLU A 145 -8.77 9.54 13.00
N GLU A 146 -8.23 10.75 12.82
CA GLU A 146 -8.72 11.68 11.79
C GLU A 146 -8.52 11.12 10.38
N THR A 147 -7.38 10.48 10.13
CA THR A 147 -7.09 9.87 8.82
C THR A 147 -8.05 8.71 8.55
N ILE A 148 -8.27 7.81 9.51
CA ILE A 148 -9.20 6.69 9.36
C ILE A 148 -10.63 7.18 9.18
N ALA A 149 -11.07 8.16 9.97
CA ALA A 149 -12.38 8.77 9.83
C ALA A 149 -12.57 9.38 8.43
N TYR A 150 -11.57 10.09 7.90
CA TYR A 150 -11.62 10.65 6.55
C TYR A 150 -11.81 9.57 5.47
N TYR A 151 -10.96 8.53 5.49
CA TYR A 151 -11.07 7.46 4.48
C TYR A 151 -12.35 6.63 4.62
N ARG A 152 -12.87 6.44 5.83
CA ARG A 152 -14.15 5.77 6.08
C ARG A 152 -15.34 6.63 5.65
N ASP A 153 -15.43 7.85 6.17
CA ASP A 153 -16.66 8.66 6.10
C ASP A 153 -16.75 9.50 4.82
N VAL A 154 -15.60 9.95 4.31
CA VAL A 154 -15.53 10.78 3.10
C VAL A 154 -15.33 9.90 1.87
N ILE A 155 -14.31 9.04 1.87
CA ILE A 155 -13.96 8.24 0.71
C ILE A 155 -14.81 6.97 0.61
N GLY A 156 -15.08 6.29 1.73
CA GLY A 156 -15.94 5.10 1.77
C GLY A 156 -15.19 3.78 1.89
N PHE A 157 -13.93 3.80 2.37
CA PHE A 157 -13.23 2.58 2.73
C PHE A 157 -13.84 1.94 3.98
N THR A 158 -13.75 0.63 4.08
CA THR A 158 -14.24 -0.13 5.23
C THR A 158 -13.08 -0.44 6.18
N PRO A 159 -13.09 0.06 7.44
CA PRO A 159 -12.07 -0.29 8.42
C PRO A 159 -11.99 -1.81 8.64
N ASN A 160 -10.77 -2.33 8.76
CA ASN A 160 -10.49 -3.74 9.03
C ASN A 160 -9.81 -3.87 10.41
N MET A 161 -8.50 -3.71 10.49
CA MET A 161 -7.80 -3.71 11.77
C MET A 161 -7.57 -2.27 12.25
N HIS A 162 -8.02 -1.97 13.47
CA HIS A 162 -7.82 -0.67 14.10
C HIS A 162 -7.11 -0.86 15.43
N MET A 163 -5.84 -0.44 15.48
CA MET A 163 -4.93 -0.67 16.60
C MET A 163 -4.26 0.64 17.04
N PRO A 164 -5.00 1.59 17.63
CA PRO A 164 -4.45 2.91 17.98
C PRO A 164 -3.29 2.82 18.97
N ALA A 165 -3.28 1.85 19.88
CA ALA A 165 -2.16 1.62 20.80
C ALA A 165 -0.85 1.26 20.09
N PHE A 166 -0.92 0.70 18.88
CA PHE A 166 0.21 0.41 18.01
C PHE A 166 0.43 1.50 16.95
N GLY A 167 -0.39 2.54 16.93
CA GLY A 167 -0.32 3.60 15.95
C GLY A 167 -0.60 3.15 14.52
N PHE A 168 -1.46 2.15 14.33
CA PHE A 168 -1.73 1.51 13.03
C PHE A 168 -3.22 1.25 12.83
N SER A 169 -3.66 1.39 11.58
CA SER A 169 -4.95 0.90 11.11
C SER A 169 -4.90 0.57 9.63
N ASP A 170 -5.74 -0.37 9.19
CA ASP A 170 -5.94 -0.66 7.78
C ASP A 170 -7.42 -0.73 7.39
N MET A 171 -7.67 -0.68 6.09
CA MET A 171 -9.00 -0.62 5.51
C MET A 171 -9.06 -1.39 4.20
N SER A 172 -10.24 -1.94 3.89
CA SER A 172 -10.54 -2.53 2.60
C SER A 172 -11.23 -1.51 1.67
N ALA A 173 -11.00 -1.67 0.37
CA ALA A 173 -11.68 -0.91 -0.69
C ALA A 173 -12.78 -1.76 -1.38
N GLY A 174 -13.32 -2.74 -0.68
CA GLY A 174 -14.14 -3.82 -1.24
C GLY A 174 -13.28 -5.00 -1.73
N GLY A 175 -13.95 -6.11 -2.09
CA GLY A 175 -13.27 -7.35 -2.44
C GLY A 175 -12.83 -8.18 -1.22
N THR A 176 -12.02 -9.21 -1.45
CA THR A 176 -11.65 -10.20 -0.42
C THR A 176 -10.40 -9.82 0.37
N PHE A 177 -9.47 -9.08 -0.23
CA PHE A 177 -8.26 -8.67 0.46
C PHE A 177 -8.53 -7.48 1.39
N PRO A 178 -8.30 -7.61 2.71
CA PRO A 178 -8.75 -6.62 3.68
C PRO A 178 -7.84 -5.39 3.80
N HIS A 179 -6.61 -5.48 3.28
CA HIS A 179 -5.54 -4.49 3.47
C HIS A 179 -5.26 -3.73 2.16
N ARG A 180 -6.19 -2.82 1.73
CA ARG A 180 -6.02 -2.01 0.50
C ARG A 180 -5.48 -0.61 0.76
N LEU A 181 -5.74 -0.09 1.96
CA LEU A 181 -5.16 1.17 2.44
C LEU A 181 -4.80 0.99 3.91
N ALA A 182 -3.57 1.33 4.26
CA ALA A 182 -3.13 1.37 5.65
C ALA A 182 -2.62 2.75 6.03
N ALA A 183 -2.69 3.07 7.31
CA ALA A 183 -2.08 4.25 7.89
C ALA A 183 -1.37 3.92 9.20
N ASN A 184 -0.24 4.58 9.44
CA ASN A 184 0.47 4.55 10.71
C ASN A 184 0.89 5.96 11.14
N VAL A 185 1.22 6.09 12.44
CA VAL A 185 1.76 7.30 13.04
C VAL A 185 3.14 7.09 13.67
N TRP A 186 3.84 6.01 13.31
CA TRP A 186 5.08 5.59 13.98
C TRP A 186 6.19 6.65 13.97
N GLU A 187 6.33 7.37 12.85
CA GLU A 187 7.33 8.42 12.67
C GLU A 187 6.72 9.81 12.44
N SER A 188 5.38 9.89 12.32
CA SER A 188 4.67 11.05 11.79
C SER A 188 3.58 11.62 12.69
N ALA A 189 3.43 11.12 13.93
CA ALA A 189 2.44 11.64 14.88
C ALA A 189 2.62 13.14 15.10
N GLY A 190 1.57 13.93 14.79
CA GLY A 190 1.59 15.39 14.90
C GLY A 190 2.56 16.12 13.97
N ARG A 191 3.13 15.41 12.98
CA ARG A 191 4.10 15.99 12.06
C ARG A 191 3.42 16.60 10.83
N PRO A 192 4.01 17.67 10.25
CA PRO A 192 3.50 18.27 9.02
C PRO A 192 3.74 17.37 7.80
N GLN A 193 3.22 17.81 6.66
CA GLN A 193 3.59 17.27 5.36
C GLN A 193 5.07 17.49 5.08
N ARG A 194 5.67 16.59 4.26
CA ARG A 194 7.04 16.72 3.81
C ARG A 194 7.28 18.09 3.15
N PRO A 195 8.50 18.64 3.22
CA PRO A 195 8.85 19.90 2.57
C PRO A 195 8.61 19.83 1.06
N ALA A 196 8.22 20.95 0.47
CA ALA A 196 8.13 21.08 -0.98
C ALA A 196 9.50 20.77 -1.63
N GLY A 197 9.47 20.02 -2.73
CA GLY A 197 10.67 19.60 -3.45
C GLY A 197 11.35 18.33 -2.92
N ALA A 198 10.96 17.80 -1.76
CA ALA A 198 11.43 16.48 -1.33
C ALA A 198 10.71 15.37 -2.11
N ALA A 199 11.41 14.24 -2.34
CA ALA A 199 10.83 13.03 -2.90
C ALA A 199 9.63 12.54 -2.07
N GLY A 200 8.78 11.70 -2.64
CA GLY A 200 7.63 11.10 -1.97
C GLY A 200 6.38 11.09 -2.84
N LEU A 201 5.29 10.58 -2.29
CA LEU A 201 4.02 10.43 -3.00
C LEU A 201 3.50 11.78 -3.50
N HIS A 202 3.31 11.91 -4.81
CA HIS A 202 2.63 13.06 -5.39
C HIS A 202 1.11 12.93 -5.17
N HIS A 203 0.54 11.82 -5.57
CA HIS A 203 -0.82 11.36 -5.29
C HIS A 203 -0.93 9.87 -5.64
N PHE A 204 -1.96 9.22 -5.16
CA PHE A 204 -2.42 7.95 -5.70
C PHE A 204 -3.79 8.12 -6.36
N THR A 205 -4.13 7.22 -7.28
CA THR A 205 -5.40 7.28 -8.02
C THR A 205 -6.35 6.23 -7.49
N LEU A 206 -7.57 6.65 -7.15
CA LEU A 206 -8.69 5.77 -6.83
C LEU A 206 -9.66 5.78 -8.03
N VAL A 207 -9.72 4.65 -8.73
CA VAL A 207 -10.62 4.47 -9.87
C VAL A 207 -11.95 3.92 -9.37
N LEU A 208 -13.01 4.68 -9.53
CA LEU A 208 -14.37 4.33 -9.13
C LEU A 208 -15.10 3.66 -10.29
N ARG A 209 -16.04 2.77 -9.97
CA ARG A 209 -16.76 1.99 -10.99
C ARG A 209 -17.85 2.78 -11.68
N ALA A 210 -18.45 3.76 -10.98
CA ALA A 210 -19.57 4.53 -11.48
C ALA A 210 -19.37 6.04 -11.27
N ALA A 211 -19.88 6.84 -12.21
CA ALA A 211 -19.84 8.30 -12.13
C ALA A 211 -20.63 8.84 -10.92
N ASP A 212 -21.73 8.18 -10.55
CA ASP A 212 -22.53 8.58 -9.39
C ASP A 212 -21.75 8.37 -8.06
N ASP A 213 -20.96 7.30 -7.97
CA ASP A 213 -20.07 7.07 -6.81
C ASP A 213 -18.99 8.16 -6.73
N LEU A 214 -18.38 8.50 -7.88
CA LEU A 214 -17.40 9.58 -7.97
C LEU A 214 -18.03 10.91 -7.52
N ALA A 215 -19.18 11.28 -8.06
CA ALA A 215 -19.87 12.53 -7.71
C ALA A 215 -20.21 12.59 -6.21
N ALA A 216 -20.68 11.48 -5.62
CA ALA A 216 -21.02 11.39 -4.21
C ALA A 216 -19.77 11.55 -3.30
N ILE A 217 -18.65 10.90 -3.67
CA ILE A 217 -17.40 11.02 -2.90
C ILE A 217 -16.84 12.44 -3.02
N VAL A 218 -16.83 13.01 -4.23
CA VAL A 218 -16.35 14.38 -4.46
C VAL A 218 -17.17 15.39 -3.66
N ALA A 219 -18.50 15.21 -3.59
CA ALA A 219 -19.37 16.08 -2.78
C ALA A 219 -19.05 15.99 -1.28
N ARG A 220 -18.79 14.79 -0.74
CA ARG A 220 -18.37 14.62 0.66
C ARG A 220 -16.98 15.23 0.92
N ALA A 221 -16.05 15.03 -0.01
CA ALA A 221 -14.70 15.62 0.09
C ALA A 221 -14.74 17.16 0.06
N ASP A 222 -15.61 17.73 -0.77
CA ASP A 222 -15.83 19.19 -0.85
C ASP A 222 -16.41 19.73 0.47
N ALA A 223 -17.42 19.07 1.01
CA ALA A 223 -18.02 19.42 2.28
C ALA A 223 -17.01 19.31 3.46
N ALA A 224 -16.04 18.42 3.37
CA ALA A 224 -14.95 18.27 4.32
C ALA A 224 -13.78 19.25 4.08
N GLY A 225 -13.83 20.10 3.04
CA GLY A 225 -12.77 21.04 2.67
C GLY A 225 -11.52 20.35 2.07
N GLY A 226 -11.64 19.11 1.62
CA GLY A 226 -10.52 18.31 1.12
C GLY A 226 -10.25 18.43 -0.39
N VAL A 227 -11.11 19.11 -1.16
CA VAL A 227 -10.91 19.26 -2.62
C VAL A 227 -9.83 20.31 -2.88
N ILE A 228 -8.76 19.89 -3.58
CA ILE A 228 -7.64 20.74 -3.99
C ILE A 228 -7.89 21.29 -5.39
N GLU A 229 -8.30 20.42 -6.33
CA GLU A 229 -8.46 20.74 -7.75
C GLU A 229 -9.56 19.89 -8.37
N ARG A 230 -10.35 20.49 -9.25
CA ARG A 230 -11.32 19.78 -10.10
C ARG A 230 -10.82 19.72 -11.53
N ARG A 231 -10.97 18.55 -12.18
CA ARG A 231 -10.57 18.28 -13.56
C ARG A 231 -11.73 17.60 -14.31
N GLY A 232 -12.69 18.40 -14.75
CA GLY A 232 -13.97 17.85 -15.22
C GLY A 232 -14.74 17.21 -14.08
N ASP A 233 -15.10 15.94 -14.25
CA ASP A 233 -15.76 15.15 -13.20
C ASP A 233 -14.76 14.61 -12.15
N ASP A 234 -13.47 14.53 -12.49
CA ASP A 234 -12.41 14.08 -11.59
C ASP A 234 -12.07 15.14 -10.55
N ALA A 235 -11.54 14.70 -9.41
CA ALA A 235 -11.09 15.60 -8.37
C ALA A 235 -9.78 15.12 -7.71
N LEU A 236 -8.84 16.03 -7.54
CA LEU A 236 -7.70 15.84 -6.64
C LEU A 236 -8.11 16.30 -5.26
N VAL A 237 -8.05 15.39 -4.29
CA VAL A 237 -8.40 15.65 -2.89
C VAL A 237 -7.22 15.33 -1.98
N ALA A 238 -7.24 15.87 -0.75
CA ALA A 238 -6.27 15.51 0.28
C ALA A 238 -6.97 15.08 1.55
N ASP A 239 -6.37 14.11 2.26
CA ASP A 239 -6.72 13.82 3.63
C ASP A 239 -6.18 14.90 4.59
N LEU A 240 -6.54 14.81 5.87
CA LEU A 240 -6.13 15.78 6.88
C LEU A 240 -4.61 15.74 7.19
N SER A 241 -3.92 14.69 6.78
CA SER A 241 -2.46 14.57 6.84
C SER A 241 -1.77 15.08 5.57
N GLY A 242 -2.56 15.51 4.56
CA GLY A 242 -2.10 16.04 3.29
C GLY A 242 -1.70 15.00 2.25
N ASN A 243 -2.00 13.73 2.49
CA ASN A 243 -1.87 12.71 1.46
C ASN A 243 -2.92 12.96 0.37
N ARG A 244 -2.48 12.99 -0.88
CA ARG A 244 -3.33 13.34 -2.02
C ARG A 244 -3.81 12.11 -2.75
N LEU A 245 -5.05 12.15 -3.20
CA LEU A 245 -5.61 11.13 -4.09
C LEU A 245 -6.39 11.78 -5.23
N LEU A 246 -6.23 11.22 -6.42
CA LEU A 246 -7.03 11.56 -7.60
C LEU A 246 -8.22 10.60 -7.63
N LEU A 247 -9.41 11.16 -7.58
CA LEU A 247 -10.68 10.45 -7.75
C LEU A 247 -11.09 10.51 -9.21
N THR A 248 -11.31 9.38 -9.86
CA THR A 248 -11.65 9.29 -11.29
C THR A 248 -12.45 8.02 -11.59
N THR A 249 -13.14 8.00 -12.74
CA THR A 249 -13.70 6.77 -13.32
C THR A 249 -12.87 6.23 -14.48
N ALA A 250 -11.87 6.98 -14.95
CA ALA A 250 -10.98 6.57 -16.03
C ALA A 250 -9.69 5.99 -15.49
N PRO A 251 -9.31 4.75 -15.87
CA PRO A 251 -7.98 4.22 -15.51
C PRO A 251 -6.88 5.11 -16.07
N PRO A 252 -5.74 5.28 -15.35
CA PRO A 252 -4.59 6.00 -15.89
C PRO A 252 -4.11 5.37 -17.20
N GLY A 253 -3.77 6.23 -18.19
CA GLY A 253 -3.17 5.77 -19.46
C GLY A 253 -4.15 5.21 -20.49
N THR A 254 -5.47 5.49 -20.40
CA THR A 254 -6.47 5.21 -21.44
C THR A 254 -6.72 6.41 -22.32
#